data_b3ca2704c5440d25338751249d5ba66e
#
_entry.id   b3ca2704c5440d25338751249d5ba66e
#
_cell.length_a   1.000
_cell.length_b   1.000
_cell.length_c   1.000
_cell.angle_alpha   90.00
_cell.angle_beta   90.00
_cell.angle_gamma   90.00
#
_symmetry.space_group_name_H-M   'P 1'
#
loop_
_entity.id
_entity.type
_entity.pdbx_description
1 polymer ?
#
loop_
_entity_poly.entity_id
_entity_poly.type
_entity_poly.pdbx_seq_one_letter_code
_entity_poly.pdbx_strand_id
1 'polypeptide(L)'
;MSTEKSADLYVLRKNVFKDRLQWAVNCSDGKELDEFDNDKTNYIFGVKDNMIICGTRMIDMKHKNMLNSAFSSFFHDVVIPEGNFIESTRFFVDKERTQSLLGRRFPVTLALFLSLINYARQHGYDGILAVSSHPMFHIIKSSGWNVTQLKTGMSEKNEPVHLLLGHVDRQSQEALKNRIFKKLNTQDEHMLNAWPLSDEPAF
;
A
#
# COMPACT_ATOMS: atom_id res chain seq x y z
N MET A 1 -11.39 9.83 -10.01
CA MET A 1 -11.31 10.42 -8.64
C MET A 1 -11.73 11.88 -8.74
N SER A 2 -12.55 12.40 -7.81
CA SER A 2 -12.89 13.83 -7.84
C SER A 2 -11.65 14.69 -7.52
N THR A 3 -11.59 15.89 -8.06
CA THR A 3 -10.47 16.83 -7.86
C THR A 3 -10.18 17.10 -6.37
N GLU A 4 -11.24 17.12 -5.56
CA GLU A 4 -11.17 17.36 -4.12
C GLU A 4 -10.52 16.18 -3.36
N LYS A 5 -10.90 14.94 -3.69
CA LYS A 5 -10.27 13.73 -3.10
C LYS A 5 -8.82 13.57 -3.52
N SER A 6 -8.47 13.98 -4.75
CA SER A 6 -7.07 13.99 -5.19
C SER A 6 -6.24 14.97 -4.37
N ALA A 7 -6.79 16.16 -4.11
CA ALA A 7 -6.10 17.17 -3.30
C ALA A 7 -5.86 16.67 -1.87
N ASP A 8 -6.86 16.07 -1.22
CA ASP A 8 -6.74 15.50 0.13
C ASP A 8 -5.69 14.37 0.18
N LEU A 9 -5.69 13.47 -0.80
CA LEU A 9 -4.70 12.39 -0.91
C LEU A 9 -3.27 12.93 -0.90
N TYR A 10 -2.96 13.92 -1.72
CA TYR A 10 -1.61 14.47 -1.85
C TYR A 10 -1.16 15.28 -0.63
N VAL A 11 -2.09 15.93 0.06
CA VAL A 11 -1.83 16.57 1.36
C VAL A 11 -1.50 15.52 2.43
N LEU A 12 -2.27 14.45 2.52
CA LEU A 12 -2.00 13.36 3.46
C LEU A 12 -0.65 12.68 3.18
N ARG A 13 -0.31 12.48 1.91
CA ARG A 13 1.00 11.94 1.52
C ARG A 13 2.13 12.85 1.99
N LYS A 14 2.01 14.16 1.80
CA LYS A 14 2.99 15.14 2.32
C LYS A 14 3.13 15.02 3.84
N ASN A 15 2.03 15.04 4.58
CA ASN A 15 2.04 14.94 6.05
C ASN A 15 2.75 13.65 6.52
N VAL A 16 2.53 12.54 5.82
CA VAL A 16 3.13 11.26 6.17
C VAL A 16 4.59 11.18 5.72
N PHE A 17 4.88 11.39 4.44
CA PHE A 17 6.21 11.10 3.89
C PHE A 17 7.21 12.23 4.12
N LYS A 18 6.78 13.49 4.01
CA LYS A 18 7.65 14.64 4.22
C LYS A 18 7.75 15.01 5.71
N ASP A 19 6.59 15.29 6.34
CA ASP A 19 6.59 15.91 7.65
C ASP A 19 6.90 14.90 8.77
N ARG A 20 6.28 13.71 8.73
CA ARG A 20 6.48 12.69 9.76
C ARG A 20 7.70 11.79 9.52
N LEU A 21 7.90 11.30 8.30
CA LEU A 21 8.96 10.36 7.97
C LEU A 21 10.22 11.03 7.44
N GLN A 22 10.15 12.33 7.13
CA GLN A 22 11.27 13.14 6.63
C GLN A 22 11.94 12.55 5.39
N TRP A 23 11.16 11.92 4.52
CA TRP A 23 11.67 11.37 3.27
C TRP A 23 11.99 12.50 2.28
N ALA A 24 12.98 12.24 1.41
CA ALA A 24 13.31 13.11 0.29
C ALA A 24 12.26 12.96 -0.83
N VAL A 25 11.08 13.58 -0.64
CA VAL A 25 9.96 13.56 -1.59
C VAL A 25 9.70 14.96 -2.14
N ASN A 26 9.19 15.02 -3.37
CA ASN A 26 8.85 16.27 -4.04
C ASN A 26 7.54 16.83 -3.45
N CYS A 27 7.61 18.09 -3.03
CA CYS A 27 6.43 18.78 -2.48
C CYS A 27 6.30 20.15 -3.15
N SER A 28 5.08 20.48 -3.58
CA SER A 28 4.68 21.79 -4.09
C SER A 28 3.29 22.13 -3.60
N ASP A 29 3.06 23.37 -3.22
CA ASP A 29 1.76 23.91 -2.78
C ASP A 29 1.09 23.06 -1.67
N GLY A 30 1.89 22.59 -0.72
CA GLY A 30 1.40 21.78 0.39
C GLY A 30 1.03 20.33 0.04
N LYS A 31 1.39 19.84 -1.14
CA LYS A 31 1.08 18.51 -1.67
C LYS A 31 2.35 17.75 -2.01
N GLU A 32 2.36 16.42 -1.83
CA GLU A 32 3.42 15.53 -2.29
C GLU A 32 2.96 14.86 -3.58
N LEU A 33 3.68 15.14 -4.68
CA LEU A 33 3.49 14.54 -6.00
C LEU A 33 4.84 14.24 -6.62
N ASP A 34 4.87 13.22 -7.47
CA ASP A 34 6.03 12.90 -8.29
C ASP A 34 5.62 12.50 -9.72
N GLU A 35 6.60 12.22 -10.56
CA GLU A 35 6.38 11.85 -11.98
C GLU A 35 5.58 10.56 -12.17
N PHE A 36 5.44 9.75 -11.13
CA PHE A 36 4.66 8.52 -11.15
C PHE A 36 3.18 8.75 -10.82
N ASP A 37 2.76 9.96 -10.49
CA ASP A 37 1.36 10.34 -10.29
C ASP A 37 0.74 10.77 -11.64
N ASN A 38 0.48 9.80 -12.52
CA ASN A 38 0.04 10.01 -13.90
C ASN A 38 -1.13 9.08 -14.27
N ASP A 39 -1.55 9.08 -15.52
CA ASP A 39 -2.70 8.33 -16.05
C ASP A 39 -2.52 6.78 -16.04
N LYS A 40 -1.30 6.28 -15.83
CA LYS A 40 -0.98 4.85 -15.69
C LYS A 40 -1.00 4.37 -14.24
N THR A 41 -1.33 5.26 -13.32
CA THR A 41 -1.29 5.00 -11.89
C THR A 41 -2.68 4.80 -11.33
N ASN A 42 -2.85 3.74 -10.58
CA ASN A 42 -4.06 3.47 -9.80
C ASN A 42 -3.82 3.75 -8.31
N TYR A 43 -4.89 4.10 -7.61
CA TYR A 43 -4.86 4.33 -6.18
C TYR A 43 -5.90 3.48 -5.48
N ILE A 44 -5.49 2.82 -4.42
CA ILE A 44 -6.39 2.20 -3.46
C ILE A 44 -6.37 3.07 -2.22
N PHE A 45 -7.55 3.53 -1.78
CA PHE A 45 -7.65 4.31 -0.55
C PHE A 45 -8.94 3.99 0.20
N GLY A 46 -8.83 3.98 1.53
CA GLY A 46 -9.96 3.83 2.43
C GLY A 46 -10.60 5.19 2.71
N VAL A 47 -11.93 5.24 2.64
CA VAL A 47 -12.73 6.44 2.90
C VAL A 47 -13.71 6.17 4.03
N LYS A 48 -13.78 7.08 4.99
CA LYS A 48 -14.81 7.11 6.02
C LYS A 48 -15.33 8.52 6.16
N ASP A 49 -16.66 8.67 6.16
CA ASP A 49 -17.34 9.97 6.25
C ASP A 49 -16.78 11.02 5.25
N ASN A 50 -16.60 10.58 4.00
CA ASN A 50 -16.02 11.32 2.87
C ASN A 50 -14.54 11.75 3.04
N MET A 51 -13.85 11.31 4.09
CA MET A 51 -12.43 11.58 4.34
C MET A 51 -11.56 10.37 4.02
N ILE A 52 -10.43 10.60 3.35
CA ILE A 52 -9.40 9.57 3.14
C ILE A 52 -8.70 9.28 4.47
N ILE A 53 -8.61 8.02 4.86
CA ILE A 53 -7.96 7.57 6.10
C ILE A 53 -6.71 6.72 5.86
N CYS A 54 -6.58 6.13 4.70
CA CYS A 54 -5.40 5.34 4.32
C CYS A 54 -5.32 5.25 2.80
N GLY A 55 -4.19 4.86 2.27
CA GLY A 55 -4.05 4.64 0.83
C GLY A 55 -2.71 4.10 0.42
N THR A 56 -2.65 3.72 -0.84
CA THR A 56 -1.44 3.29 -1.53
C THR A 56 -1.56 3.56 -3.02
N ARG A 57 -0.43 3.74 -3.67
CA ARG A 57 -0.30 3.90 -5.11
C ARG A 57 0.09 2.58 -5.75
N MET A 58 -0.56 2.22 -6.86
CA MET A 58 -0.36 0.98 -7.60
C MET A 58 0.11 1.30 -9.03
N ILE A 59 1.24 0.75 -9.45
CA ILE A 59 1.83 0.96 -10.77
C ILE A 59 2.10 -0.41 -11.40
N ASP A 60 1.50 -0.68 -12.58
CA ASP A 60 1.81 -1.91 -13.34
C ASP A 60 3.30 -1.89 -13.73
N MET A 61 3.99 -3.01 -13.48
CA MET A 61 5.44 -3.13 -13.77
C MET A 61 5.79 -3.00 -15.25
N LYS A 62 4.80 -3.07 -16.15
CA LYS A 62 4.97 -2.79 -17.59
C LYS A 62 5.21 -1.31 -17.88
N HIS A 63 4.86 -0.44 -16.94
CA HIS A 63 5.07 1.00 -17.06
C HIS A 63 6.33 1.44 -16.29
N LYS A 64 6.72 2.70 -16.48
CA LYS A 64 7.74 3.34 -15.66
C LYS A 64 7.29 3.32 -14.20
N ASN A 65 8.10 2.74 -13.33
CA ASN A 65 7.79 2.50 -11.93
C ASN A 65 8.97 2.91 -11.04
N MET A 66 8.77 2.96 -9.74
CA MET A 66 9.79 3.42 -8.80
C MET A 66 10.94 2.41 -8.66
N LEU A 67 10.65 1.12 -8.71
CA LEU A 67 11.68 0.07 -8.56
C LEU A 67 12.73 0.17 -9.66
N ASN A 68 12.31 0.36 -10.91
CA ASN A 68 13.20 0.46 -12.06
C ASN A 68 13.76 1.88 -12.28
N SER A 69 13.42 2.84 -11.43
CA SER A 69 13.83 4.25 -11.54
C SER A 69 14.40 4.77 -10.22
N ALA A 70 13.55 5.36 -9.37
CA ALA A 70 13.96 6.03 -8.14
C ALA A 70 14.65 5.09 -7.12
N PHE A 71 14.31 3.81 -7.11
CA PHE A 71 14.89 2.82 -6.20
C PHE A 71 15.93 1.91 -6.85
N SER A 72 16.24 2.11 -8.14
CA SER A 72 17.20 1.25 -8.85
C SER A 72 18.59 1.24 -8.23
N SER A 73 19.03 2.37 -7.66
CA SER A 73 20.32 2.49 -6.98
C SER A 73 20.37 1.86 -5.59
N PHE A 74 19.21 1.50 -5.00
CA PHE A 74 19.17 0.92 -3.65
C PHE A 74 19.56 -0.56 -3.64
N PHE A 75 19.48 -1.21 -4.79
CA PHE A 75 19.71 -2.64 -4.90
C PHE A 75 20.67 -2.96 -6.03
N HIS A 76 21.61 -3.85 -5.79
CA HIS A 76 22.50 -4.42 -6.80
C HIS A 76 22.00 -5.82 -7.18
N ASP A 77 22.07 -6.18 -8.46
CA ASP A 77 21.76 -7.52 -8.97
C ASP A 77 20.38 -8.06 -8.52
N VAL A 78 19.34 -7.26 -8.74
CA VAL A 78 17.95 -7.66 -8.45
C VAL A 78 17.47 -8.64 -9.52
N VAL A 79 17.04 -9.81 -9.07
CA VAL A 79 16.31 -10.76 -9.91
C VAL A 79 14.86 -10.76 -9.48
N ILE A 80 13.99 -10.23 -10.36
CA ILE A 80 12.54 -10.34 -10.21
C ILE A 80 12.12 -11.63 -10.92
N PRO A 81 11.28 -12.49 -10.29
CA PRO A 81 10.74 -13.67 -10.94
C PRO A 81 9.98 -13.31 -12.23
N GLU A 82 9.81 -14.26 -13.13
CA GLU A 82 8.89 -14.09 -14.25
C GLU A 82 7.45 -14.03 -13.75
N GLY A 83 6.65 -13.13 -14.33
CA GLY A 83 5.24 -12.95 -13.94
C GLY A 83 4.71 -11.56 -14.24
N ASN A 84 3.40 -11.42 -14.05
CA ASN A 84 2.68 -10.15 -14.18
C ASN A 84 2.56 -9.49 -12.82
N PHE A 85 3.40 -8.50 -12.53
CA PHE A 85 3.46 -7.87 -11.22
C PHE A 85 2.96 -6.43 -11.25
N ILE A 86 2.49 -5.98 -10.08
CA ILE A 86 2.16 -4.57 -9.81
C ILE A 86 3.00 -4.06 -8.65
N GLU A 87 3.53 -2.85 -8.78
CA GLU A 87 4.27 -2.20 -7.70
C GLU A 87 3.33 -1.45 -6.77
N SER A 88 3.48 -1.65 -5.45
CA SER A 88 2.79 -0.85 -4.42
C SER A 88 3.77 0.14 -3.80
N THR A 89 3.43 1.43 -3.88
CA THR A 89 4.21 2.52 -3.31
C THR A 89 3.33 3.50 -2.53
N ARG A 90 3.93 4.40 -1.77
CA ARG A 90 3.18 5.43 -1.03
C ARG A 90 2.09 4.85 -0.12
N PHE A 91 2.38 3.70 0.50
CA PHE A 91 1.49 3.12 1.50
C PHE A 91 1.45 3.98 2.77
N PHE A 92 0.27 4.43 3.17
CA PHE A 92 0.09 5.22 4.38
C PHE A 92 -1.21 4.92 5.11
N VAL A 93 -1.22 5.18 6.41
CA VAL A 93 -2.40 5.24 7.26
C VAL A 93 -2.33 6.54 8.05
N ASP A 94 -3.38 7.35 7.95
CA ASP A 94 -3.58 8.50 8.82
C ASP A 94 -4.12 8.00 10.17
N LYS A 95 -3.25 7.99 11.17
CA LYS A 95 -3.57 7.43 12.49
C LYS A 95 -4.61 8.27 13.23
N GLU A 96 -4.58 9.58 13.08
CA GLU A 96 -5.48 10.50 13.77
C GLU A 96 -6.90 10.37 13.22
N ARG A 97 -7.06 10.45 11.90
CA ARG A 97 -8.36 10.24 11.24
C ARG A 97 -8.90 8.83 11.51
N THR A 98 -8.04 7.81 11.39
CA THR A 98 -8.45 6.43 11.68
C THR A 98 -8.97 6.28 13.10
N GLN A 99 -8.24 6.80 14.09
CA GLN A 99 -8.63 6.69 15.49
C GLN A 99 -9.92 7.46 15.78
N SER A 100 -10.08 8.64 15.21
CA SER A 100 -11.26 9.48 15.37
C SER A 100 -12.52 8.87 14.75
N LEU A 101 -12.42 8.31 13.53
CA LEU A 101 -13.56 7.87 12.73
C LEU A 101 -13.93 6.40 12.91
N LEU A 102 -12.95 5.54 13.19
CA LEU A 102 -13.13 4.08 13.29
C LEU A 102 -12.79 3.53 14.68
N GLY A 103 -12.21 4.36 15.55
CA GLY A 103 -11.73 3.92 16.85
C GLY A 103 -10.37 3.19 16.79
N ARG A 104 -9.74 3.04 17.96
CA ARG A 104 -8.37 2.48 18.09
C ARG A 104 -8.24 1.01 17.69
N ARG A 105 -9.34 0.26 17.69
CA ARG A 105 -9.32 -1.19 17.47
C ARG A 105 -9.40 -1.58 16.01
N PHE A 106 -9.89 -0.69 15.13
CA PHE A 106 -10.08 -1.02 13.73
C PHE A 106 -8.73 -1.24 13.02
N PRO A 107 -8.50 -2.42 12.40
CA PRO A 107 -7.19 -2.80 11.88
C PRO A 107 -6.97 -2.29 10.45
N VAL A 108 -6.97 -0.96 10.22
CA VAL A 108 -6.88 -0.34 8.90
C VAL A 108 -5.70 -0.84 8.07
N THR A 109 -4.54 -1.03 8.69
CA THR A 109 -3.34 -1.55 7.98
C THR A 109 -3.60 -2.95 7.39
N LEU A 110 -4.24 -3.85 8.15
CA LEU A 110 -4.57 -5.19 7.66
C LEU A 110 -5.64 -5.14 6.57
N ALA A 111 -6.64 -4.27 6.74
CA ALA A 111 -7.68 -4.05 5.74
C ALA A 111 -7.08 -3.53 4.43
N LEU A 112 -6.12 -2.59 4.49
CA LEU A 112 -5.44 -2.08 3.30
C LEU A 112 -4.56 -3.16 2.63
N PHE A 113 -3.87 -4.02 3.39
CA PHE A 113 -3.15 -5.16 2.82
C PHE A 113 -4.09 -6.15 2.12
N LEU A 114 -5.23 -6.45 2.73
CA LEU A 114 -6.24 -7.30 2.10
C LEU A 114 -6.79 -6.68 0.82
N SER A 115 -7.00 -5.34 0.78
CA SER A 115 -7.40 -4.60 -0.42
C SER A 115 -6.38 -4.73 -1.55
N LEU A 116 -5.08 -4.66 -1.22
CA LEU A 116 -4.00 -4.87 -2.18
C LEU A 116 -4.07 -6.25 -2.83
N ILE A 117 -4.23 -7.30 -2.01
CA ILE A 117 -4.32 -8.67 -2.51
C ILE A 117 -5.57 -8.83 -3.40
N ASN A 118 -6.72 -8.34 -2.96
CA ASN A 118 -7.96 -8.46 -3.71
C ASN A 118 -7.87 -7.72 -5.06
N TYR A 119 -7.33 -6.49 -5.04
CA TYR A 119 -7.10 -5.73 -6.26
C TYR A 119 -6.19 -6.49 -7.24
N ALA A 120 -5.06 -6.99 -6.77
CA ALA A 120 -4.11 -7.70 -7.61
C ALA A 120 -4.74 -8.97 -8.22
N ARG A 121 -5.50 -9.74 -7.45
CA ARG A 121 -6.22 -10.92 -7.92
C ARG A 121 -7.28 -10.58 -8.97
N GLN A 122 -8.10 -9.57 -8.72
CA GLN A 122 -9.15 -9.13 -9.65
C GLN A 122 -8.58 -8.67 -11.00
N HIS A 123 -7.36 -8.13 -11.01
CA HIS A 123 -6.71 -7.64 -12.22
C HIS A 123 -5.70 -8.64 -12.83
N GLY A 124 -5.64 -9.89 -12.33
CA GLY A 124 -4.79 -10.95 -12.88
C GLY A 124 -3.31 -10.74 -12.67
N TYR A 125 -2.92 -10.07 -11.58
CA TYR A 125 -1.51 -9.98 -11.19
C TYR A 125 -1.08 -11.21 -10.40
N ASP A 126 0.15 -11.67 -10.62
CA ASP A 126 0.76 -12.81 -9.95
C ASP A 126 1.33 -12.46 -8.58
N GLY A 127 1.54 -11.17 -8.31
CA GLY A 127 2.06 -10.68 -7.04
C GLY A 127 2.22 -9.18 -7.00
N ILE A 128 2.60 -8.68 -5.82
CA ILE A 128 2.79 -7.27 -5.53
C ILE A 128 4.24 -7.03 -5.13
N LEU A 129 4.94 -6.20 -5.89
CA LEU A 129 6.30 -5.76 -5.55
C LEU A 129 6.23 -4.49 -4.70
N ALA A 130 7.06 -4.41 -3.68
CA ALA A 130 7.16 -3.22 -2.84
C ALA A 130 8.58 -3.04 -2.29
N VAL A 131 9.04 -1.79 -2.28
CA VAL A 131 10.23 -1.40 -1.51
C VAL A 131 9.76 -0.85 -0.17
N SER A 132 10.19 -1.47 0.91
CA SER A 132 9.79 -1.10 2.26
C SER A 132 10.97 -0.71 3.14
N SER A 133 10.77 0.26 4.03
CA SER A 133 11.69 0.52 5.13
C SER A 133 11.73 -0.65 6.11
N HIS A 134 12.80 -0.77 6.88
CA HIS A 134 12.95 -1.84 7.87
C HIS A 134 11.79 -1.92 8.88
N PRO A 135 11.28 -0.81 9.47
CA PRO A 135 10.09 -0.87 10.33
C PRO A 135 8.84 -1.37 9.61
N MET A 136 8.61 -0.95 8.34
CA MET A 136 7.46 -1.38 7.57
C MET A 136 7.53 -2.86 7.20
N PHE A 137 8.72 -3.38 6.90
CA PHE A 137 8.96 -4.80 6.68
C PHE A 137 8.51 -5.65 7.88
N HIS A 138 8.83 -5.23 9.11
CA HIS A 138 8.35 -5.92 10.32
C HIS A 138 6.83 -5.88 10.46
N ILE A 139 6.18 -4.77 10.12
CA ILE A 139 4.72 -4.66 10.11
C ILE A 139 4.12 -5.65 9.12
N ILE A 140 4.66 -5.70 7.89
CA ILE A 140 4.20 -6.62 6.85
C ILE A 140 4.37 -8.08 7.31
N LYS A 141 5.54 -8.48 7.78
CA LYS A 141 5.79 -9.83 8.29
C LYS A 141 4.87 -10.21 9.45
N SER A 142 4.64 -9.28 10.38
CA SER A 142 3.76 -9.52 11.52
C SER A 142 2.27 -9.52 11.15
N SER A 143 1.90 -9.06 9.96
CA SER A 143 0.51 -9.04 9.50
C SER A 143 -0.06 -10.44 9.18
N GLY A 144 0.79 -11.41 8.94
CA GLY A 144 0.43 -12.74 8.46
C GLY A 144 0.31 -12.83 6.93
N TRP A 145 0.53 -11.75 6.22
CA TRP A 145 0.67 -11.77 4.77
C TRP A 145 1.91 -12.57 4.39
N ASN A 146 1.76 -13.53 3.48
CA ASN A 146 2.88 -14.29 2.94
C ASN A 146 3.69 -13.37 2.01
N VAL A 147 4.94 -13.07 2.39
CA VAL A 147 5.83 -12.22 1.61
C VAL A 147 7.21 -12.86 1.48
N THR A 148 7.76 -12.83 0.27
CA THR A 148 9.14 -13.21 -0.01
C THR A 148 10.02 -11.96 -0.05
N GLN A 149 11.06 -11.94 0.75
CA GLN A 149 12.09 -10.91 0.65
C GLN A 149 13.04 -11.27 -0.49
N LEU A 150 12.98 -10.51 -1.58
CA LEU A 150 13.81 -10.73 -2.77
C LEU A 150 15.23 -10.20 -2.57
N LYS A 151 15.36 -9.02 -1.97
CA LYS A 151 16.65 -8.36 -1.75
C LYS A 151 16.60 -7.43 -0.54
N THR A 152 17.76 -7.24 0.09
CA THR A 152 18.01 -6.12 1.01
C THR A 152 18.95 -5.15 0.32
N GLY A 153 18.68 -3.87 0.46
CA GLY A 153 19.50 -2.77 -0.06
C GLY A 153 19.62 -1.64 0.96
N MET A 154 20.16 -0.53 0.50
CA MET A 154 20.36 0.66 1.32
C MET A 154 19.72 1.87 0.64
N SER A 155 18.98 2.67 1.40
CA SER A 155 18.43 3.94 0.92
C SER A 155 19.52 5.01 0.81
N GLU A 156 19.20 6.15 0.21
CA GLU A 156 20.08 7.32 0.14
C GLU A 156 20.51 7.85 1.53
N LYS A 157 19.68 7.56 2.56
CA LYS A 157 19.99 7.88 3.96
C LYS A 157 20.83 6.82 4.66
N ASN A 158 21.33 5.85 3.92
CA ASN A 158 22.09 4.72 4.46
C ASN A 158 21.28 3.88 5.47
N GLU A 159 19.96 3.77 5.26
CA GLU A 159 19.06 2.95 6.06
C GLU A 159 18.69 1.68 5.29
N PRO A 160 18.55 0.52 5.96
CA PRO A 160 18.19 -0.72 5.28
C PRO A 160 16.77 -0.64 4.70
N VAL A 161 16.66 -1.06 3.45
CA VAL A 161 15.39 -1.20 2.72
C VAL A 161 15.27 -2.62 2.16
N HIS A 162 14.05 -3.08 2.01
CA HIS A 162 13.75 -4.44 1.58
C HIS A 162 12.87 -4.43 0.35
N LEU A 163 13.30 -5.11 -0.71
CA LEU A 163 12.47 -5.43 -1.85
C LEU A 163 11.68 -6.70 -1.53
N LEU A 164 10.38 -6.59 -1.56
CA LEU A 164 9.44 -7.65 -1.18
C LEU A 164 8.57 -8.03 -2.38
N LEU A 165 8.27 -9.32 -2.47
CA LEU A 165 7.19 -9.87 -3.29
C LEU A 165 6.08 -10.32 -2.35
N GLY A 166 4.96 -9.62 -2.34
CA GLY A 166 3.73 -10.00 -1.65
C GLY A 166 2.93 -11.00 -2.49
N HIS A 167 2.67 -12.18 -1.92
CA HIS A 167 1.88 -13.20 -2.58
C HIS A 167 0.39 -12.85 -2.55
N VAL A 168 -0.29 -13.07 -3.67
CA VAL A 168 -1.72 -12.77 -3.84
C VAL A 168 -2.57 -14.05 -3.84
N ASP A 169 -2.09 -15.06 -3.16
CA ASP A 169 -2.74 -16.35 -3.01
C ASP A 169 -3.91 -16.33 -1.99
N ARG A 170 -4.73 -17.38 -2.04
CA ARG A 170 -5.86 -17.53 -1.11
C ARG A 170 -5.40 -17.66 0.34
N GLN A 171 -4.24 -18.26 0.58
CA GLN A 171 -3.68 -18.42 1.93
C GLN A 171 -3.38 -17.06 2.56
N SER A 172 -2.77 -16.14 1.79
CA SER A 172 -2.51 -14.75 2.21
C SER A 172 -3.81 -13.99 2.52
N GLN A 173 -4.85 -14.14 1.68
CA GLN A 173 -6.17 -13.54 1.94
C GLN A 173 -6.77 -14.03 3.26
N GLU A 174 -6.83 -15.36 3.44
CA GLU A 174 -7.43 -15.96 4.64
C GLU A 174 -6.64 -15.61 5.92
N ALA A 175 -5.32 -15.56 5.84
CA ALA A 175 -4.50 -15.13 6.98
C ALA A 175 -4.82 -13.70 7.44
N LEU A 176 -4.98 -12.77 6.48
CA LEU A 176 -5.34 -11.38 6.79
C LEU A 176 -6.78 -11.27 7.30
N LYS A 177 -7.76 -11.95 6.67
CA LYS A 177 -9.15 -11.99 7.12
C LYS A 177 -9.26 -12.47 8.55
N ASN A 178 -8.65 -13.61 8.88
CA ASN A 178 -8.67 -14.19 10.22
C ASN A 178 -8.10 -13.22 11.26
N ARG A 179 -7.04 -12.48 10.93
CA ARG A 179 -6.46 -11.49 11.84
C ARG A 179 -7.35 -10.26 12.01
N ILE A 180 -8.03 -9.81 10.95
CA ILE A 180 -8.99 -8.71 11.02
C ILE A 180 -10.16 -9.13 11.92
N PHE A 181 -10.76 -10.30 11.72
CA PHE A 181 -11.85 -10.83 12.53
C PHE A 181 -11.47 -10.95 14.00
N LYS A 182 -10.28 -11.49 14.27
CA LYS A 182 -9.78 -11.59 15.64
C LYS A 182 -9.65 -10.23 16.32
N LYS A 183 -9.19 -9.20 15.59
CA LYS A 183 -9.05 -7.83 16.13
C LYS A 183 -10.38 -7.14 16.34
N LEU A 184 -11.36 -7.39 15.47
CA LEU A 184 -12.70 -6.83 15.58
C LEU A 184 -13.59 -7.61 16.53
N ASN A 185 -13.17 -8.79 17.00
CA ASN A 185 -13.95 -9.72 17.77
C ASN A 185 -15.28 -10.07 17.10
N THR A 186 -15.24 -10.30 15.80
CA THR A 186 -16.40 -10.65 14.96
C THR A 186 -16.04 -11.78 14.01
N GLN A 187 -17.05 -12.55 13.59
CA GLN A 187 -16.96 -13.52 12.51
C GLN A 187 -17.88 -13.14 11.34
N ASP A 188 -18.41 -11.92 11.37
CA ASP A 188 -19.28 -11.44 10.31
C ASP A 188 -18.48 -11.18 9.02
N GLU A 189 -18.52 -12.17 8.13
CA GLU A 189 -17.87 -12.10 6.83
C GLU A 189 -18.45 -11.00 5.94
N HIS A 190 -19.72 -10.61 6.13
CA HIS A 190 -20.33 -9.53 5.36
C HIS A 190 -19.63 -8.18 5.57
N MET A 191 -19.05 -7.95 6.73
CA MET A 191 -18.21 -6.77 6.97
C MET A 191 -17.00 -6.69 6.04
N LEU A 192 -16.48 -7.83 5.58
CA LEU A 192 -15.31 -7.88 4.70
C LEU A 192 -15.66 -8.15 3.24
N ASN A 193 -16.90 -8.53 2.94
CA ASN A 193 -17.35 -8.70 1.55
C ASN A 193 -17.62 -7.34 0.88
N ALA A 194 -18.00 -6.32 1.65
CA ALA A 194 -18.12 -4.94 1.19
C ALA A 194 -16.85 -4.10 1.39
N TRP A 195 -15.90 -4.60 2.12
CA TRP A 195 -14.56 -4.05 2.33
C TRP A 195 -13.52 -5.18 2.25
N PRO A 196 -12.45 -5.05 1.59
CA PRO A 196 -12.01 -3.95 0.74
C PRO A 196 -12.31 -4.29 -0.72
N LEU A 197 -12.80 -3.37 -1.45
CA LEU A 197 -13.25 -3.49 -2.83
C LEU A 197 -14.50 -4.37 -2.96
N SER A 198 -15.66 -3.75 -2.82
CA SER A 198 -16.90 -4.33 -3.35
C SER A 198 -16.67 -4.69 -4.82
N ASP A 199 -17.15 -5.86 -5.26
CA ASP A 199 -17.08 -6.32 -6.66
C ASP A 199 -17.89 -5.42 -7.62
N GLU A 200 -18.44 -4.31 -7.16
CA GLU A 200 -19.10 -3.34 -8.01
C GLU A 200 -18.06 -2.42 -8.66
N PRO A 201 -18.06 -2.33 -9.99
CA PRO A 201 -17.22 -1.37 -10.69
C PRO A 201 -17.52 0.04 -10.18
N ALA A 202 -16.50 0.77 -9.81
CA ALA A 202 -16.63 2.18 -9.48
C ALA A 202 -17.16 2.92 -10.72
N PHE A 203 -18.42 3.36 -10.66
CA PHE A 203 -19.04 4.20 -11.66
C PHE A 203 -18.38 5.57 -11.74
#